data_c6a3f4ca517b3b1262c0db419340d3f9
#
_entry.id   c6a3f4ca517b3b1262c0db419340d3f9
#
_cell.length_a   1.000
_cell.length_b   1.000
_cell.length_c   1.000
_cell.angle_alpha   90.00
_cell.angle_beta   90.00
_cell.angle_gamma   90.00
#
_symmetry.space_group_name_H-M   'P 1'
#
loop_
_entity.id
_entity.type
_entity.pdbx_description
1 polymer ?
#
loop_
_entity_poly.entity_id
_entity_poly.type
_entity_poly.pdbx_seq_one_letter_code
_entity_poly.pdbx_strand_id
1 'polypeptide(L)'
;MSAINLNAVPSGEERAALGLRSPEELQALVASAVADFGLKDPVDAATEPTPEQVIAWVAANFDVRKITIACSMADSVLPHIISQQIKDADVLFLDTGYHFADTVATRNEVARRLPVRVVDVLPKQTVAEQDAQYGAKLHDRDPGLCCELRKVEPLARTLKNYELWFTGVRRDEADTRTNTPLITWDAKNGLVKVNPLASWSFDQLVDYSIANDAPTNLLLSNGYPSIGCEPCTRPVAPGEDPRAGRWAGTNKTECGLHV
;
A
#
# COMPACT_ATOMS: atom_id res chain seq x y z
N MET A 1 8.72 -31.47 -10.08
CA MET A 1 9.43 -30.37 -9.42
C MET A 1 8.37 -29.62 -8.63
N SER A 2 8.47 -29.64 -7.30
CA SER A 2 7.50 -28.96 -6.43
C SER A 2 7.59 -27.46 -6.70
N ALA A 3 6.47 -26.83 -7.03
CA ALA A 3 6.41 -25.37 -7.18
C ALA A 3 6.79 -24.77 -5.81
N ILE A 4 7.90 -24.06 -5.75
CA ILE A 4 8.26 -23.27 -4.58
C ILE A 4 7.15 -22.22 -4.45
N ASN A 5 6.40 -22.29 -3.35
CA ASN A 5 5.38 -21.29 -3.04
C ASN A 5 6.10 -19.97 -2.65
N LEU A 6 6.33 -19.13 -3.65
CA LEU A 6 7.08 -17.87 -3.51
C LEU A 6 6.39 -16.85 -2.58
N ASN A 7 5.11 -17.08 -2.28
CA ASN A 7 4.29 -16.27 -1.38
C ASN A 7 4.15 -16.86 0.03
N ALA A 8 4.90 -17.91 0.37
CA ALA A 8 4.86 -18.47 1.71
C ALA A 8 5.35 -17.44 2.74
N VAL A 9 4.58 -17.30 3.83
CA VAL A 9 5.00 -16.54 5.00
C VAL A 9 6.36 -17.09 5.48
N PRO A 10 7.34 -16.22 5.84
CA PRO A 10 8.64 -16.69 6.33
C PRO A 10 8.47 -17.62 7.52
N SER A 11 9.24 -18.70 7.57
CA SER A 11 9.30 -19.58 8.73
C SER A 11 9.83 -18.83 9.97
N GLY A 12 9.61 -19.37 11.17
CA GLY A 12 10.14 -18.80 12.39
C GLY A 12 11.66 -18.67 12.36
N GLU A 13 12.37 -19.64 11.76
CA GLU A 13 13.84 -19.60 11.61
C GLU A 13 14.28 -18.47 10.65
N GLU A 14 13.61 -18.29 9.52
CA GLU A 14 13.91 -17.22 8.57
C GLU A 14 13.68 -15.84 9.21
N ARG A 15 12.59 -15.68 9.99
CA ARG A 15 12.30 -14.45 10.73
C ARG A 15 13.36 -14.17 11.78
N ALA A 16 13.75 -15.17 12.57
CA ALA A 16 14.80 -15.05 13.60
C ALA A 16 16.15 -14.66 13.00
N ALA A 17 16.51 -15.21 11.84
CA ALA A 17 17.73 -14.86 11.12
C ALA A 17 17.75 -13.38 10.67
N LEU A 18 16.59 -12.79 10.42
CA LEU A 18 16.42 -11.36 10.11
C LEU A 18 16.24 -10.50 11.38
N GLY A 19 16.26 -11.09 12.56
CA GLY A 19 16.01 -10.41 13.83
C GLY A 19 14.57 -9.87 13.94
N LEU A 20 13.60 -10.54 13.30
CA LEU A 20 12.19 -10.20 13.34
C LEU A 20 11.50 -10.98 14.47
N ARG A 21 10.49 -10.35 15.08
CA ARG A 21 9.60 -11.01 16.06
C ARG A 21 8.81 -12.14 15.42
N SER A 22 8.39 -13.10 16.24
CA SER A 22 7.54 -14.20 15.81
C SER A 22 6.13 -13.71 15.41
N PRO A 23 5.39 -14.48 14.59
CA PRO A 23 3.99 -14.17 14.29
C PRO A 23 3.12 -14.05 15.55
N GLU A 24 3.36 -14.89 16.55
CA GLU A 24 2.61 -14.91 17.81
C GLU A 24 2.83 -13.63 18.62
N GLU A 25 4.08 -13.14 18.70
CA GLU A 25 4.42 -11.87 19.36
C GLU A 25 3.74 -10.69 18.65
N LEU A 26 3.74 -10.68 17.32
CA LEU A 26 3.12 -9.62 16.54
C LEU A 26 1.58 -9.66 16.63
N GLN A 27 0.96 -10.85 16.63
CA GLN A 27 -0.48 -11.01 16.84
C GLN A 27 -0.90 -10.56 18.24
N ALA A 28 -0.09 -10.83 19.26
CA ALA A 28 -0.34 -10.34 20.61
C ALA A 28 -0.30 -8.80 20.68
N LEU A 29 0.61 -8.16 19.96
CA LEU A 29 0.65 -6.69 19.84
C LEU A 29 -0.61 -6.14 19.13
N VAL A 30 -1.07 -6.80 18.06
CA VAL A 30 -2.33 -6.42 17.39
C VAL A 30 -3.51 -6.54 18.36
N ALA A 31 -3.60 -7.65 19.10
CA ALA A 31 -4.68 -7.85 20.06
C ALA A 31 -4.69 -6.79 21.18
N SER A 32 -3.51 -6.42 21.69
CA SER A 32 -3.37 -5.33 22.67
C SER A 32 -3.82 -4.00 22.06
N ALA A 33 -3.37 -3.65 20.87
CA ALA A 33 -3.78 -2.39 20.22
C ALA A 33 -5.28 -2.33 19.97
N VAL A 34 -5.90 -3.42 19.53
CA VAL A 34 -7.36 -3.50 19.34
C VAL A 34 -8.10 -3.24 20.65
N ALA A 35 -7.61 -3.80 21.76
CA ALA A 35 -8.21 -3.60 23.09
C ALA A 35 -7.98 -2.16 23.61
N ASP A 36 -6.74 -1.66 23.51
CA ASP A 36 -6.34 -0.36 24.04
C ASP A 36 -7.04 0.80 23.31
N PHE A 37 -7.21 0.69 22.00
CA PHE A 37 -7.96 1.67 21.21
C PHE A 37 -9.46 1.42 21.16
N GLY A 38 -9.94 0.30 21.69
CA GLY A 38 -11.37 -0.06 21.64
C GLY A 38 -11.88 -0.26 20.22
N LEU A 39 -11.03 -0.80 19.31
CA LEU A 39 -11.41 -1.02 17.91
C LEU A 39 -12.51 -2.08 17.81
N LYS A 40 -13.49 -1.83 16.96
CA LYS A 40 -14.69 -2.67 16.82
C LYS A 40 -14.69 -3.43 15.50
N ASP A 41 -15.40 -4.56 15.48
CA ASP A 41 -15.78 -5.29 14.27
C ASP A 41 -17.31 -5.57 14.35
N PRO A 42 -18.12 -4.97 13.46
CA PRO A 42 -17.74 -4.06 12.36
C PRO A 42 -17.17 -2.74 12.88
N VAL A 43 -16.38 -2.08 12.01
CA VAL A 43 -15.69 -0.83 12.33
C VAL A 43 -16.66 0.30 12.70
N ASP A 44 -16.24 1.18 13.62
CA ASP A 44 -17.00 2.36 14.06
C ASP A 44 -16.08 3.60 14.04
N ALA A 45 -16.06 4.29 12.91
CA ALA A 45 -15.17 5.42 12.67
C ALA A 45 -15.30 6.55 13.71
N ALA A 46 -16.46 6.69 14.37
CA ALA A 46 -16.68 7.74 15.36
C ALA A 46 -15.91 7.52 16.67
N THR A 47 -15.50 6.28 16.95
CA THR A 47 -14.76 5.91 18.17
C THR A 47 -13.30 5.54 17.91
N GLU A 48 -12.86 5.57 16.65
CA GLU A 48 -11.50 5.22 16.27
C GLU A 48 -10.49 6.31 16.66
N PRO A 49 -9.23 5.92 16.96
CA PRO A 49 -8.15 6.86 17.21
C PRO A 49 -7.80 7.63 15.92
N THR A 50 -7.19 8.81 16.09
CA THR A 50 -6.69 9.58 14.95
C THR A 50 -5.49 8.89 14.30
N PRO A 51 -5.16 9.21 13.03
CA PRO A 51 -3.96 8.70 12.37
C PRO A 51 -2.70 8.91 13.19
N GLU A 52 -2.56 10.09 13.82
CA GLU A 52 -1.39 10.45 14.63
C GLU A 52 -1.27 9.55 15.88
N GLN A 53 -2.39 9.18 16.51
CA GLN A 53 -2.41 8.26 17.65
C GLN A 53 -1.99 6.85 17.25
N VAL A 54 -2.47 6.38 16.09
CA VAL A 54 -2.09 5.08 15.53
C VAL A 54 -0.60 5.05 15.17
N ILE A 55 -0.09 6.12 14.53
CA ILE A 55 1.32 6.24 14.17
C ILE A 55 2.20 6.31 15.42
N ALA A 56 1.77 7.04 16.46
CA ALA A 56 2.47 7.11 17.75
C ALA A 56 2.57 5.73 18.42
N TRP A 57 1.50 4.94 18.36
CA TRP A 57 1.52 3.56 18.84
C TRP A 57 2.56 2.72 18.09
N VAL A 58 2.62 2.84 16.76
CA VAL A 58 3.63 2.12 15.97
C VAL A 58 5.04 2.59 16.35
N ALA A 59 5.27 3.90 16.47
CA ALA A 59 6.57 4.44 16.86
C ALA A 59 7.06 3.93 18.24
N ALA A 60 6.12 3.69 19.16
CA ALA A 60 6.43 3.19 20.50
C ALA A 60 6.71 1.67 20.54
N ASN A 61 6.19 0.90 19.58
CA ASN A 61 6.22 -0.56 19.63
C ASN A 61 7.11 -1.22 18.57
N PHE A 62 7.57 -0.50 17.55
CA PHE A 62 8.34 -1.06 16.43
C PHE A 62 9.62 -0.27 16.15
N ASP A 63 10.69 -0.98 15.79
CA ASP A 63 11.91 -0.37 15.25
C ASP A 63 11.62 0.15 13.83
N VAL A 64 12.03 1.38 13.53
CA VAL A 64 11.85 1.99 12.20
C VAL A 64 12.38 1.12 11.06
N ARG A 65 13.45 0.35 11.31
CA ARG A 65 14.04 -0.56 10.31
C ARG A 65 13.20 -1.80 10.03
N LYS A 66 12.15 -2.04 10.84
CA LYS A 66 11.24 -3.20 10.74
C LYS A 66 9.85 -2.83 10.28
N ILE A 67 9.63 -1.55 9.94
CA ILE A 67 8.37 -1.04 9.40
C ILE A 67 8.57 -0.55 7.97
N THR A 68 7.50 -0.55 7.19
CA THR A 68 7.51 0.00 5.84
C THR A 68 6.17 0.61 5.47
N ILE A 69 6.16 1.45 4.45
CA ILE A 69 5.00 2.17 3.92
C ILE A 69 4.81 1.77 2.46
N ALA A 70 3.70 1.14 2.09
CA ALA A 70 3.39 0.93 0.68
C ALA A 70 2.66 2.15 0.12
N CYS A 71 3.26 2.81 -0.88
CA CYS A 71 2.71 4.02 -1.48
C CYS A 71 2.64 3.89 -3.01
N SER A 72 1.46 4.20 -3.57
CA SER A 72 1.22 4.18 -5.02
C SER A 72 1.70 5.45 -5.73
N MET A 73 2.06 6.48 -4.97
CA MET A 73 2.41 7.83 -5.47
C MET A 73 1.26 8.51 -6.24
N ALA A 74 0.01 8.13 -5.95
CA ALA A 74 -1.16 8.93 -6.32
C ALA A 74 -1.18 10.24 -5.52
N ASP A 75 -0.81 10.14 -4.26
CA ASP A 75 -0.52 11.22 -3.33
C ASP A 75 0.62 10.78 -2.40
N SER A 76 1.05 11.67 -1.53
CA SER A 76 2.07 11.37 -0.51
C SER A 76 1.58 11.61 0.91
N VAL A 77 0.27 11.70 1.13
CA VAL A 77 -0.30 11.97 2.46
C VAL A 77 0.14 10.94 3.48
N LEU A 78 0.05 9.65 3.11
CA LEU A 78 0.48 8.57 4.01
C LEU A 78 1.97 8.68 4.42
N PRO A 79 2.94 8.71 3.50
CA PRO A 79 4.34 8.87 3.90
C PRO A 79 4.61 10.21 4.57
N HIS A 80 3.91 11.29 4.21
CA HIS A 80 4.06 12.58 4.84
C HIS A 80 3.66 12.53 6.32
N ILE A 81 2.43 12.11 6.65
CA ILE A 81 1.93 12.08 8.02
C ILE A 81 2.75 11.14 8.92
N ILE A 82 3.18 9.98 8.39
CA ILE A 82 4.04 9.05 9.12
C ILE A 82 5.39 9.69 9.42
N SER A 83 5.99 10.37 8.45
CA SER A 83 7.31 11.00 8.60
C SER A 83 7.37 12.12 9.62
N GLN A 84 6.23 12.66 10.06
CA GLN A 84 6.19 13.65 11.14
C GLN A 84 6.59 13.03 12.50
N GLN A 85 6.38 11.73 12.68
CA GLN A 85 6.69 11.02 13.93
C GLN A 85 7.76 9.94 13.74
N ILE A 86 7.84 9.31 12.57
CA ILE A 86 8.76 8.22 12.25
C ILE A 86 9.59 8.62 11.03
N LYS A 87 10.81 9.12 11.28
CA LYS A 87 11.75 9.48 10.22
C LYS A 87 12.49 8.26 9.70
N ASP A 88 13.00 8.37 8.47
CA ASP A 88 13.82 7.32 7.81
C ASP A 88 13.10 5.97 7.58
N ALA A 89 11.76 5.96 7.67
CA ALA A 89 10.97 4.79 7.32
C ALA A 89 11.08 4.47 5.81
N ASP A 90 11.07 3.18 5.47
CA ASP A 90 11.07 2.72 4.09
C ASP A 90 9.72 2.96 3.44
N VAL A 91 9.71 3.64 2.29
CA VAL A 91 8.54 3.80 1.43
C VAL A 91 8.72 2.93 0.20
N LEU A 92 7.97 1.83 0.12
CA LEU A 92 8.01 0.91 -1.00
C LEU A 92 7.24 1.50 -2.19
N PHE A 93 7.95 1.72 -3.27
CA PHE A 93 7.39 2.06 -4.57
C PHE A 93 7.46 0.84 -5.47
N LEU A 94 6.31 0.24 -5.80
CA LEU A 94 6.24 -0.91 -6.69
C LEU A 94 6.45 -0.43 -8.13
N ASP A 95 7.69 -0.42 -8.60
CA ASP A 95 7.98 -0.02 -9.98
C ASP A 95 7.58 -1.13 -10.96
N THR A 96 6.39 -0.97 -11.48
CA THR A 96 5.79 -1.93 -12.41
C THR A 96 6.36 -1.84 -13.83
N GLY A 97 7.11 -0.81 -14.17
CA GLY A 97 7.55 -0.51 -15.54
C GLY A 97 6.43 0.04 -16.44
N TYR A 98 5.26 0.36 -15.86
CA TYR A 98 4.08 0.88 -16.57
C TYR A 98 3.50 2.13 -15.88
N HIS A 99 4.33 2.92 -15.23
CA HIS A 99 3.87 4.14 -14.56
C HIS A 99 3.68 5.29 -15.53
N PHE A 100 2.74 6.17 -15.21
CA PHE A 100 2.72 7.53 -15.76
C PHE A 100 4.00 8.27 -15.37
N ALA A 101 4.45 9.18 -16.20
CA ALA A 101 5.58 10.08 -15.90
C ALA A 101 5.31 10.91 -14.61
N ASP A 102 4.06 11.35 -14.40
CA ASP A 102 3.64 12.08 -13.21
C ASP A 102 3.78 11.25 -11.93
N THR A 103 3.53 9.94 -11.98
CA THR A 103 3.72 9.04 -10.85
C THR A 103 5.20 8.92 -10.48
N VAL A 104 6.08 8.82 -11.48
CA VAL A 104 7.54 8.80 -11.25
C VAL A 104 8.02 10.17 -10.73
N ALA A 105 7.48 11.27 -11.24
CA ALA A 105 7.78 12.61 -10.74
C ALA A 105 7.37 12.77 -9.27
N THR A 106 6.17 12.32 -8.89
CA THR A 106 5.70 12.34 -7.49
C THR A 106 6.61 11.49 -6.59
N ARG A 107 7.00 10.29 -7.04
CA ARG A 107 7.96 9.44 -6.33
C ARG A 107 9.29 10.19 -6.05
N ASN A 108 9.81 10.91 -7.04
CA ASN A 108 11.04 11.66 -6.91
C ASN A 108 10.89 12.86 -5.94
N GLU A 109 9.74 13.55 -5.98
CA GLU A 109 9.43 14.62 -5.03
C GLU A 109 9.31 14.11 -3.60
N VAL A 110 8.68 12.95 -3.37
CA VAL A 110 8.64 12.29 -2.06
C VAL A 110 10.05 12.00 -1.57
N ALA A 111 10.91 11.39 -2.39
CA ALA A 111 12.28 11.07 -2.02
C ALA A 111 13.13 12.32 -1.72
N ARG A 112 12.85 13.45 -2.38
CA ARG A 112 13.57 14.71 -2.20
C ARG A 112 13.11 15.52 -0.99
N ARG A 113 11.79 15.50 -0.68
CA ARG A 113 11.17 16.44 0.26
C ARG A 113 10.88 15.84 1.62
N LEU A 114 10.60 14.54 1.70
CA LEU A 114 10.21 13.90 2.95
C LEU A 114 11.41 13.19 3.60
N PRO A 115 11.48 13.18 4.95
CA PRO A 115 12.51 12.44 5.66
C PRO A 115 12.19 10.93 5.70
N VAL A 116 12.15 10.32 4.53
CA VAL A 116 11.87 8.89 4.31
C VAL A 116 12.88 8.30 3.33
N ARG A 117 12.99 6.98 3.27
CA ARG A 117 13.81 6.28 2.29
C ARG A 117 12.92 5.59 1.25
N VAL A 118 12.85 6.13 0.04
CA VAL A 118 12.09 5.49 -1.05
C VAL A 118 12.87 4.30 -1.59
N VAL A 119 12.23 3.14 -1.58
CA VAL A 119 12.76 1.84 -2.03
C VAL A 119 11.98 1.39 -3.26
N ASP A 120 12.65 1.32 -4.41
CA ASP A 120 12.04 0.80 -5.63
C ASP A 120 11.97 -0.73 -5.58
N VAL A 121 10.76 -1.27 -5.62
CA VAL A 121 10.49 -2.70 -5.59
C VAL A 121 10.23 -3.17 -7.01
N LEU A 122 11.22 -3.87 -7.57
CA LEU A 122 11.20 -4.30 -8.97
C LEU A 122 10.58 -5.71 -9.12
N PRO A 123 9.81 -5.95 -10.20
CA PRO A 123 9.44 -7.29 -10.64
C PRO A 123 10.68 -8.14 -10.97
N LYS A 124 10.55 -9.46 -10.96
CA LYS A 124 11.62 -10.38 -11.34
C LYS A 124 12.04 -10.25 -12.80
N GLN A 125 11.13 -9.82 -13.65
CA GLN A 125 11.32 -9.67 -15.09
C GLN A 125 11.11 -8.22 -15.50
N THR A 126 11.90 -7.77 -16.45
CA THR A 126 11.62 -6.54 -17.20
C THR A 126 10.33 -6.70 -18.02
N VAL A 127 9.78 -5.60 -18.53
CA VAL A 127 8.63 -5.66 -19.44
C VAL A 127 8.96 -6.48 -20.69
N ALA A 128 10.15 -6.30 -21.26
CA ALA A 128 10.57 -7.02 -22.46
C ALA A 128 10.68 -8.55 -22.24
N GLU A 129 11.21 -8.98 -21.10
CA GLU A 129 11.29 -10.41 -20.74
C GLU A 129 9.89 -11.00 -20.49
N GLN A 130 9.00 -10.25 -19.83
CA GLN A 130 7.60 -10.64 -19.65
C GLN A 130 6.89 -10.79 -20.99
N ASP A 131 7.07 -9.84 -21.91
CA ASP A 131 6.49 -9.87 -23.26
C ASP A 131 7.02 -11.04 -24.09
N ALA A 132 8.30 -11.37 -23.95
CA ALA A 132 8.89 -12.53 -24.61
C ALA A 132 8.30 -13.86 -24.09
N GLN A 133 8.02 -13.94 -22.79
CA GLN A 133 7.50 -15.16 -22.16
C GLN A 133 5.98 -15.34 -22.32
N TYR A 134 5.20 -14.27 -22.15
CA TYR A 134 3.74 -14.31 -22.11
C TYR A 134 3.07 -13.64 -23.30
N GLY A 135 3.84 -13.06 -24.23
CA GLY A 135 3.35 -12.22 -25.33
C GLY A 135 3.08 -10.77 -24.89
N ALA A 136 3.14 -9.84 -25.85
CA ALA A 136 2.97 -8.41 -25.60
C ALA A 136 1.62 -8.05 -24.95
N LYS A 137 1.60 -6.95 -24.20
CA LYS A 137 0.40 -6.40 -23.56
C LYS A 137 -0.33 -7.39 -22.66
N LEU A 138 0.40 -8.08 -21.77
CA LEU A 138 -0.21 -8.99 -20.81
C LEU A 138 -1.28 -8.29 -19.95
N HIS A 139 -1.08 -7.00 -19.65
CA HIS A 139 -2.04 -6.18 -18.88
C HIS A 139 -3.43 -6.08 -19.52
N ASP A 140 -3.56 -6.17 -20.85
CA ASP A 140 -4.85 -6.13 -21.57
C ASP A 140 -5.51 -7.52 -21.62
N ARG A 141 -4.71 -8.57 -21.77
CA ARG A 141 -5.19 -9.95 -21.97
C ARG A 141 -5.44 -10.70 -20.68
N ASP A 142 -4.57 -10.50 -19.69
CA ASP A 142 -4.67 -11.06 -18.35
C ASP A 142 -4.16 -10.07 -17.32
N PRO A 143 -4.98 -9.07 -16.94
CA PRO A 143 -4.60 -8.09 -15.93
C PRO A 143 -4.40 -8.70 -14.55
N GLY A 144 -4.95 -9.89 -14.28
CA GLY A 144 -4.75 -10.66 -13.06
C GLY A 144 -3.30 -11.10 -12.94
N LEU A 145 -2.83 -11.87 -13.92
CA LEU A 145 -1.45 -12.36 -13.98
C LEU A 145 -0.43 -11.20 -14.05
N CYS A 146 -0.73 -10.16 -14.83
CA CYS A 146 0.14 -8.99 -14.89
C CYS A 146 0.31 -8.33 -13.51
N CYS A 147 -0.77 -8.12 -12.74
CA CYS A 147 -0.69 -7.59 -11.38
C CYS A 147 0.05 -8.54 -10.45
N GLU A 148 -0.16 -9.86 -10.56
CA GLU A 148 0.57 -10.85 -9.76
C GLU A 148 2.08 -10.72 -9.96
N LEU A 149 2.54 -10.73 -11.21
CA LEU A 149 3.95 -10.69 -11.55
C LEU A 149 4.62 -9.35 -11.22
N ARG A 150 3.88 -8.23 -11.35
CA ARG A 150 4.47 -6.89 -11.26
C ARG A 150 4.16 -6.13 -9.98
N LYS A 151 3.26 -6.64 -9.13
CA LYS A 151 2.85 -5.99 -7.89
C LYS A 151 2.78 -6.96 -6.71
N VAL A 152 1.97 -8.03 -6.80
CA VAL A 152 1.66 -8.88 -5.65
C VAL A 152 2.90 -9.66 -5.21
N GLU A 153 3.55 -10.38 -6.14
CA GLU A 153 4.78 -11.13 -5.83
C GLU A 153 5.92 -10.21 -5.36
N PRO A 154 6.26 -9.11 -6.07
CA PRO A 154 7.32 -8.21 -5.61
C PRO A 154 7.07 -7.63 -4.22
N LEU A 155 5.83 -7.22 -3.91
CA LEU A 155 5.47 -6.73 -2.59
C LEU A 155 5.61 -7.82 -1.54
N ALA A 156 4.99 -8.99 -1.74
CA ALA A 156 5.05 -10.11 -0.79
C ALA A 156 6.49 -10.54 -0.49
N ARG A 157 7.34 -10.60 -1.52
CA ARG A 157 8.77 -10.90 -1.38
C ARG A 157 9.51 -9.85 -0.55
N THR A 158 9.19 -8.58 -0.72
CA THR A 158 9.84 -7.47 0.00
C THR A 158 9.35 -7.40 1.46
N LEU A 159 8.06 -7.61 1.70
CA LEU A 159 7.45 -7.56 3.04
C LEU A 159 8.02 -8.61 4.00
N LYS A 160 8.64 -9.67 3.50
CA LYS A 160 9.33 -10.68 4.34
C LYS A 160 10.43 -10.11 5.24
N ASN A 161 10.94 -8.91 4.92
CA ASN A 161 11.98 -8.23 5.70
C ASN A 161 11.43 -7.32 6.80
N TYR A 162 10.11 -7.24 6.96
CA TYR A 162 9.44 -6.30 7.87
C TYR A 162 8.51 -6.99 8.85
N GLU A 163 8.18 -6.30 9.92
CA GLU A 163 7.22 -6.73 10.95
C GLU A 163 5.87 -6.03 10.79
N LEU A 164 5.88 -4.85 10.15
CA LEU A 164 4.70 -4.03 9.94
C LEU A 164 4.78 -3.29 8.60
N TRP A 165 3.63 -3.17 7.96
CA TRP A 165 3.47 -2.28 6.82
C TRP A 165 2.27 -1.35 6.98
N PHE A 166 2.46 -0.10 6.56
CA PHE A 166 1.38 0.86 6.43
C PHE A 166 0.81 0.84 5.02
N THR A 167 -0.51 1.02 4.91
CA THR A 167 -1.20 1.21 3.63
C THR A 167 -2.11 2.42 3.66
N GLY A 168 -2.30 3.05 2.49
CA GLY A 168 -3.17 4.21 2.32
C GLY A 168 -4.61 3.84 1.95
N VAL A 169 -5.07 2.64 2.29
CA VAL A 169 -6.45 2.21 2.02
C VAL A 169 -7.42 3.06 2.83
N ARG A 170 -8.45 3.60 2.15
CA ARG A 170 -9.57 4.29 2.78
C ARG A 170 -10.87 3.55 2.51
N ARG A 171 -11.81 3.64 3.44
CA ARG A 171 -13.12 2.95 3.36
C ARG A 171 -14.04 3.56 2.30
N ASP A 172 -13.87 4.86 2.02
CA ASP A 172 -14.65 5.58 1.03
C ASP A 172 -14.28 5.26 -0.44
N GLU A 173 -13.17 4.55 -0.65
CA GLU A 173 -12.68 4.29 -2.01
C GLU A 173 -13.47 3.21 -2.76
N ALA A 174 -14.07 2.24 -2.05
CA ALA A 174 -14.84 1.15 -2.65
C ALA A 174 -15.63 0.37 -1.59
N ASP A 175 -16.76 -0.22 -1.99
CA ASP A 175 -17.61 -1.05 -1.12
C ASP A 175 -16.83 -2.23 -0.49
N THR A 176 -15.87 -2.79 -1.23
CA THR A 176 -14.99 -3.87 -0.75
C THR A 176 -14.08 -3.45 0.42
N ARG A 177 -13.98 -2.14 0.70
CA ARG A 177 -13.10 -1.56 1.73
C ARG A 177 -13.83 -1.02 2.95
N THR A 178 -15.17 -1.02 2.94
CA THR A 178 -16.03 -0.42 3.98
C THR A 178 -15.65 -0.84 5.41
N ASN A 179 -15.23 -2.10 5.61
CA ASN A 179 -14.83 -2.63 6.90
C ASN A 179 -13.31 -2.78 7.09
N THR A 180 -12.50 -2.01 6.34
CA THR A 180 -11.04 -2.04 6.51
C THR A 180 -10.67 -1.62 7.95
N PRO A 181 -10.00 -2.49 8.73
CA PRO A 181 -9.59 -2.17 10.10
C PRO A 181 -8.38 -1.23 10.11
N LEU A 182 -8.23 -0.40 11.17
CA LEU A 182 -7.05 0.45 11.35
C LEU A 182 -5.78 -0.36 11.57
N ILE A 183 -5.87 -1.40 12.39
CA ILE A 183 -4.76 -2.28 12.78
C ILE A 183 -5.25 -3.72 12.67
N THR A 184 -4.50 -4.57 11.97
CA THR A 184 -4.86 -5.98 11.80
C THR A 184 -3.64 -6.86 11.58
N TRP A 185 -3.80 -8.16 11.77
CA TRP A 185 -2.85 -9.17 11.33
C TRP A 185 -3.07 -9.48 9.84
N ASP A 186 -2.06 -9.25 9.03
CA ASP A 186 -2.06 -9.68 7.62
C ASP A 186 -1.57 -11.12 7.52
N ALA A 187 -2.50 -12.07 7.58
CA ALA A 187 -2.19 -13.49 7.54
C ALA A 187 -1.55 -13.92 6.21
N LYS A 188 -1.83 -13.21 5.11
CA LYS A 188 -1.28 -13.49 3.79
C LYS A 188 0.23 -13.23 3.74
N ASN A 189 0.68 -12.15 4.35
CA ASN A 189 2.07 -11.71 4.34
C ASN A 189 2.80 -11.99 5.66
N GLY A 190 2.10 -12.39 6.72
CA GLY A 190 2.68 -12.78 8.01
C GLY A 190 3.25 -11.60 8.81
N LEU A 191 2.62 -10.44 8.77
CA LEU A 191 3.04 -9.25 9.50
C LEU A 191 1.84 -8.36 9.88
N VAL A 192 2.10 -7.32 10.67
CA VAL A 192 1.06 -6.35 11.05
C VAL A 192 0.75 -5.41 9.88
N LYS A 193 -0.53 -5.17 9.63
CA LYS A 193 -1.01 -4.19 8.65
C LYS A 193 -1.70 -3.06 9.36
N VAL A 194 -1.31 -1.83 9.02
CA VAL A 194 -1.86 -0.60 9.60
C VAL A 194 -2.38 0.31 8.49
N ASN A 195 -3.65 0.73 8.61
CA ASN A 195 -4.34 1.59 7.66
C ASN A 195 -4.75 2.90 8.37
N PRO A 196 -3.83 3.80 8.70
CA PRO A 196 -4.13 4.93 9.58
C PRO A 196 -5.13 5.91 8.98
N LEU A 197 -5.24 5.94 7.65
CA LEU A 197 -6.16 6.81 6.91
C LEU A 197 -7.50 6.13 6.58
N ALA A 198 -7.79 4.93 7.14
CA ALA A 198 -8.96 4.15 6.73
C ALA A 198 -10.31 4.88 6.92
N SER A 199 -10.43 5.71 7.95
CA SER A 199 -11.65 6.50 8.22
C SER A 199 -11.71 7.84 7.47
N TRP A 200 -10.64 8.25 6.78
CA TRP A 200 -10.62 9.52 6.06
C TRP A 200 -11.42 9.48 4.76
N SER A 201 -12.09 10.59 4.48
CA SER A 201 -12.66 10.84 3.16
C SER A 201 -11.60 11.34 2.18
N PHE A 202 -11.93 11.31 0.89
CA PHE A 202 -11.08 11.92 -0.15
C PHE A 202 -10.87 13.42 0.10
N ASP A 203 -11.89 14.14 0.55
CA ASP A 203 -11.78 15.58 0.84
C ASP A 203 -10.81 15.83 1.99
N GLN A 204 -10.86 15.04 3.07
CA GLN A 204 -9.90 15.15 4.18
C GLN A 204 -8.45 14.88 3.72
N LEU A 205 -8.26 13.94 2.80
CA LEU A 205 -6.94 13.68 2.22
C LEU A 205 -6.44 14.88 1.40
N VAL A 206 -7.32 15.49 0.58
CA VAL A 206 -7.00 16.68 -0.22
C VAL A 206 -6.69 17.88 0.70
N ASP A 207 -7.55 18.14 1.70
CA ASP A 207 -7.35 19.22 2.67
C ASP A 207 -6.01 19.09 3.40
N TYR A 208 -5.69 17.89 3.87
CA TYR A 208 -4.40 17.62 4.49
C TYR A 208 -3.23 17.89 3.54
N SER A 209 -3.36 17.41 2.30
CA SER A 209 -2.32 17.58 1.28
C SER A 209 -2.03 19.06 1.00
N ILE A 210 -3.08 19.89 0.87
CA ILE A 210 -2.97 21.33 0.65
C ILE A 210 -2.38 22.01 1.89
N ALA A 211 -2.92 21.73 3.08
CA ALA A 211 -2.49 22.37 4.32
C ALA A 211 -1.01 22.11 4.66
N ASN A 212 -0.47 20.99 4.23
CA ASN A 212 0.90 20.57 4.53
C ASN A 212 1.85 20.61 3.33
N ASP A 213 1.41 21.12 2.18
CA ASP A 213 2.18 21.13 0.93
C ASP A 213 2.78 19.75 0.59
N ALA A 214 2.00 18.68 0.82
CA ALA A 214 2.46 17.32 0.57
C ALA A 214 2.55 17.05 -0.95
N PRO A 215 3.63 16.42 -1.46
CA PRO A 215 3.76 16.08 -2.86
C PRO A 215 2.53 15.32 -3.39
N THR A 216 1.92 15.80 -4.46
CA THR A 216 0.69 15.24 -5.02
C THR A 216 0.85 15.01 -6.52
N ASN A 217 0.32 13.90 -7.01
CA ASN A 217 0.35 13.56 -8.41
C ASN A 217 -0.61 14.48 -9.20
N LEU A 218 -0.09 15.14 -10.23
CA LEU A 218 -0.87 16.09 -11.03
C LEU A 218 -2.07 15.45 -11.74
N LEU A 219 -2.05 14.15 -11.98
CA LEU A 219 -3.16 13.42 -12.56
C LEU A 219 -4.44 13.50 -11.72
N LEU A 220 -4.33 13.64 -10.38
CA LEU A 220 -5.51 13.83 -9.52
C LEU A 220 -6.34 15.06 -9.94
N SER A 221 -5.67 16.15 -10.32
CA SER A 221 -6.33 17.36 -10.83
C SER A 221 -6.80 17.25 -12.28
N ASN A 222 -6.38 16.19 -12.99
CA ASN A 222 -6.67 15.96 -14.41
C ASN A 222 -7.70 14.84 -14.62
N GLY A 223 -8.58 14.60 -13.65
CA GLY A 223 -9.67 13.64 -13.76
C GLY A 223 -9.28 12.17 -13.49
N TYR A 224 -8.18 11.92 -12.78
CA TYR A 224 -7.77 10.59 -12.37
C TYR A 224 -7.88 10.42 -10.83
N PRO A 225 -9.06 10.26 -10.25
CA PRO A 225 -9.22 10.14 -8.79
C PRO A 225 -8.61 8.84 -8.21
N SER A 226 -8.33 7.87 -9.08
CA SER A 226 -7.63 6.63 -8.72
C SER A 226 -6.57 6.33 -9.76
N ILE A 227 -5.29 6.32 -9.33
CA ILE A 227 -4.14 6.17 -10.23
C ILE A 227 -3.50 4.78 -10.05
N GLY A 228 -3.20 4.12 -11.16
CA GLY A 228 -2.46 2.86 -11.21
C GLY A 228 -1.45 2.86 -12.34
N CYS A 229 -1.24 1.69 -12.96
CA CYS A 229 -0.43 1.61 -14.18
C CYS A 229 -1.13 2.38 -15.32
N GLU A 230 -0.35 3.08 -16.14
CA GLU A 230 -0.85 3.89 -17.26
C GLU A 230 -1.77 3.08 -18.20
N PRO A 231 -1.40 1.89 -18.69
CA PRO A 231 -2.28 1.14 -19.60
C PRO A 231 -3.56 0.61 -18.93
N CYS A 232 -3.64 0.64 -17.58
CA CYS A 232 -4.79 0.14 -16.83
C CYS A 232 -5.60 1.26 -16.18
N THR A 233 -5.38 2.53 -16.57
CA THR A 233 -6.01 3.67 -15.90
C THR A 233 -6.41 4.73 -16.92
N ARG A 234 -7.68 5.12 -16.92
CA ARG A 234 -8.21 6.26 -17.69
C ARG A 234 -8.79 7.32 -16.76
N PRO A 235 -8.97 8.57 -17.23
CA PRO A 235 -9.72 9.55 -16.48
C PRO A 235 -11.19 9.12 -16.35
N VAL A 236 -11.89 9.64 -15.36
CA VAL A 236 -13.33 9.42 -15.13
C VAL A 236 -14.12 10.68 -15.45
N ALA A 237 -15.37 10.51 -15.90
CA ALA A 237 -16.26 11.62 -16.11
C ALA A 237 -16.82 12.17 -14.77
N PRO A 238 -17.26 13.44 -14.71
CA PRO A 238 -17.92 13.97 -13.53
C PRO A 238 -19.13 13.12 -13.13
N GLY A 239 -19.17 12.67 -11.87
CA GLY A 239 -20.22 11.80 -11.32
C GLY A 239 -20.06 10.32 -11.60
N GLU A 240 -19.03 9.91 -12.33
CA GLU A 240 -18.65 8.50 -12.48
C GLU A 240 -17.95 8.01 -11.19
N ASP A 241 -18.07 6.69 -10.91
CA ASP A 241 -17.35 6.09 -9.78
C ASP A 241 -15.84 6.41 -9.85
N PRO A 242 -15.21 6.85 -8.76
CA PRO A 242 -13.80 7.24 -8.76
C PRO A 242 -12.84 6.14 -9.26
N ARG A 243 -13.24 4.87 -9.17
CA ARG A 243 -12.44 3.73 -9.64
C ARG A 243 -12.87 3.18 -11.00
N ALA A 244 -13.93 3.72 -11.63
CA ALA A 244 -14.38 3.29 -12.95
C ALA A 244 -13.31 3.40 -14.05
N GLY A 245 -12.30 4.26 -13.84
CA GLY A 245 -11.13 4.38 -14.71
C GLY A 245 -10.12 3.23 -14.58
N ARG A 246 -10.24 2.37 -13.53
CA ARG A 246 -9.30 1.27 -13.26
C ARG A 246 -9.74 0.00 -13.98
N TRP A 247 -8.84 -0.60 -14.77
CA TRP A 247 -9.10 -1.81 -15.57
C TRP A 247 -10.41 -1.72 -16.39
N ALA A 248 -10.72 -0.54 -16.91
CA ALA A 248 -11.95 -0.31 -17.68
C ALA A 248 -12.09 -1.35 -18.81
N GLY A 249 -13.29 -1.90 -18.97
CA GLY A 249 -13.56 -2.96 -19.94
C GLY A 249 -13.24 -4.38 -19.48
N THR A 250 -12.83 -4.56 -18.21
CA THR A 250 -12.61 -5.88 -17.60
C THR A 250 -13.49 -6.08 -16.37
N ASN A 251 -13.59 -7.29 -15.85
CA ASN A 251 -14.30 -7.59 -14.60
C ASN A 251 -13.43 -7.39 -13.34
N LYS A 252 -12.22 -6.84 -13.48
CA LYS A 252 -11.29 -6.66 -12.37
C LYS A 252 -11.60 -5.37 -11.61
N THR A 253 -11.74 -5.45 -10.30
CA THR A 253 -12.03 -4.33 -9.41
C THR A 253 -10.88 -4.00 -8.45
N GLU A 254 -10.02 -5.00 -8.13
CA GLU A 254 -8.90 -4.84 -7.21
C GLU A 254 -7.60 -5.46 -7.75
N CYS A 255 -6.46 -4.93 -7.34
CA CYS A 255 -5.14 -5.41 -7.81
C CYS A 255 -4.62 -6.65 -7.06
N GLY A 256 -5.29 -7.09 -5.98
CA GLY A 256 -4.88 -8.23 -5.17
C GLY A 256 -3.83 -7.91 -4.08
N LEU A 257 -3.47 -6.65 -3.88
CA LEU A 257 -2.54 -6.25 -2.81
C LEU A 257 -3.19 -6.25 -1.42
N HIS A 258 -4.49 -5.98 -1.35
CA HIS A 258 -5.22 -5.76 -0.11
C HIS A 258 -6.33 -6.79 0.16
N VAL A 259 -6.40 -7.85 -0.64
CA VAL A 259 -7.37 -8.96 -0.55
C VAL A 259 -6.65 -10.25 -0.21
#